data_af436deb6c31ee057166d91cf62323ca
#
_entry.id   af436deb6c31ee057166d91cf62323ca
#
_cell.length_a   1.000
_cell.length_b   1.000
_cell.length_c   1.000
_cell.angle_alpha   90.00
_cell.angle_beta   90.00
_cell.angle_gamma   90.00
#
_symmetry.space_group_name_H-M   'P 1'
#
loop_
_entity.id
_entity.type
_entity.pdbx_description
1 polymer ?
#
loop_
_entity_poly.entity_id
_entity_poly.type
_entity_poly.pdbx_seq_one_letter_code
_entity_poly.pdbx_strand_id
1 'polypeptide(L)'
;MRIDIISVVPEIIESPFAYSIMKRAIDKRLVEVHFHNLHDYANNAYRQVDDYQFGGGAGMVLMIEPIDKCISALKAERDYDEVIFLTPDGDTLQQKMANQLSLAENIIILCGHFKGVDQRVRDHFITKE
;
A
#
# COMPACT_ATOMS: atom_id res chain seq x y z
N MET A 1 -10.33 -11.58 -7.05
CA MET A 1 -9.71 -10.28 -6.68
C MET A 1 -8.34 -10.53 -6.08
N ARG A 2 -7.38 -9.71 -6.45
CA ARG A 2 -6.06 -9.70 -5.82
C ARG A 2 -5.81 -8.36 -5.16
N ILE A 3 -5.32 -8.38 -3.93
CA ILE A 3 -4.97 -7.19 -3.17
C ILE A 3 -3.50 -7.32 -2.77
N ASP A 4 -2.68 -6.35 -3.17
CA ASP A 4 -1.29 -6.24 -2.75
C ASP A 4 -1.17 -5.10 -1.75
N ILE A 5 -0.72 -5.41 -0.54
CA ILE A 5 -0.58 -4.44 0.55
C ILE A 5 0.89 -4.15 0.76
N ILE A 6 1.27 -2.89 0.63
CA ILE A 6 2.63 -2.42 0.82
C ILE A 6 2.73 -1.71 2.17
N SER A 7 3.65 -2.16 3.01
CA SER A 7 3.83 -1.61 4.37
C SER A 7 5.30 -1.70 4.78
N VAL A 8 5.71 -0.84 5.71
CA VAL A 8 7.02 -0.95 6.37
C VAL A 8 7.01 -1.99 7.50
N VAL A 9 5.82 -2.40 7.97
CA VAL A 9 5.65 -3.40 9.03
C VAL A 9 4.49 -4.33 8.65
N PRO A 10 4.64 -5.16 7.61
CA PRO A 10 3.52 -6.01 7.15
C PRO A 10 3.06 -7.02 8.20
N GLU A 11 3.91 -7.42 9.14
CA GLU A 11 3.58 -8.40 10.17
C GLU A 11 2.39 -7.95 11.04
N ILE A 12 2.23 -6.65 11.26
CA ILE A 12 1.12 -6.10 12.04
C ILE A 12 -0.21 -6.28 11.30
N ILE A 13 -0.17 -6.25 9.98
CA ILE A 13 -1.37 -6.27 9.13
C ILE A 13 -1.76 -7.70 8.77
N GLU A 14 -0.80 -8.62 8.69
CA GLU A 14 -1.04 -10.00 8.25
C GLU A 14 -1.97 -10.78 9.19
N SER A 15 -1.83 -10.59 10.50
CA SER A 15 -2.51 -11.40 11.50
C SER A 15 -4.03 -11.46 11.32
N PRO A 16 -4.77 -10.34 11.08
CA PRO A 16 -6.22 -10.40 10.91
C PRO A 16 -6.68 -11.26 9.73
N PHE A 17 -5.84 -11.45 8.72
CA PHE A 17 -6.19 -12.22 7.52
C PHE A 17 -6.07 -13.73 7.73
N ALA A 18 -5.50 -14.15 8.85
CA ALA A 18 -5.37 -15.57 9.18
C ALA A 18 -6.60 -16.14 9.91
N TYR A 19 -7.62 -15.34 10.17
CA TYR A 19 -8.75 -15.73 11.01
C TYR A 19 -10.08 -15.29 10.43
N SER A 20 -11.15 -16.01 10.86
CA SER A 20 -12.55 -15.63 10.67
C SER A 20 -12.95 -15.44 9.21
N ILE A 21 -13.74 -14.41 8.92
CA ILE A 21 -14.31 -14.19 7.58
C ILE A 21 -13.23 -13.92 6.53
N MET A 22 -12.14 -13.25 6.90
CA MET A 22 -11.05 -12.98 5.96
C MET A 22 -10.35 -14.28 5.55
N LYS A 23 -10.07 -15.15 6.52
CA LYS A 23 -9.50 -16.46 6.22
C LYS A 23 -10.42 -17.29 5.33
N ARG A 24 -11.72 -17.24 5.58
CA ARG A 24 -12.70 -17.99 4.76
C ARG A 24 -12.71 -17.51 3.32
N ALA A 25 -12.65 -16.19 3.11
CA ALA A 25 -12.62 -15.61 1.77
C ALA A 25 -11.37 -16.03 1.01
N ILE A 26 -10.22 -16.05 1.68
CA ILE A 26 -8.94 -16.46 1.09
C ILE A 26 -8.97 -17.97 0.77
N ASP A 27 -9.43 -18.78 1.71
CA ASP A 27 -9.49 -20.23 1.54
C ASP A 27 -10.43 -20.65 0.39
N LYS A 28 -11.50 -19.90 0.18
CA LYS A 28 -12.44 -20.10 -0.92
C LYS A 28 -11.97 -19.51 -2.24
N ARG A 29 -10.78 -18.89 -2.25
CA ARG A 29 -10.19 -18.24 -3.43
C ARG A 29 -11.04 -17.10 -4.01
N LEU A 30 -11.82 -16.44 -3.15
CA LEU A 30 -12.55 -15.23 -3.54
C LEU A 30 -11.64 -14.03 -3.62
N VAL A 31 -10.56 -14.04 -2.83
CA VAL A 31 -9.55 -12.98 -2.80
C VAL A 31 -8.18 -13.59 -2.52
N GLU A 32 -7.15 -13.02 -3.14
CA GLU A 32 -5.75 -13.25 -2.79
C GLU A 32 -5.22 -11.99 -2.13
N VAL A 33 -4.50 -12.12 -1.03
CA VAL A 33 -3.88 -10.99 -0.34
C VAL A 33 -2.38 -11.26 -0.24
N HIS A 34 -1.59 -10.34 -0.77
CA HIS A 34 -0.14 -10.42 -0.77
C HIS A 34 0.43 -9.24 -0.01
N PHE A 35 1.38 -9.50 0.88
CA PHE A 35 2.01 -8.48 1.71
C PHE A 35 3.42 -8.22 1.22
N HIS A 36 3.75 -6.94 1.06
CA HIS A 36 5.06 -6.51 0.59
C HIS A 36 5.72 -5.62 1.63
N ASN A 37 6.92 -6.01 2.04
CA ASN A 37 7.70 -5.21 2.97
C ASN A 37 8.49 -4.18 2.15
N LEU A 38 8.20 -2.90 2.39
CA LEU A 38 8.83 -1.81 1.65
C LEU A 38 10.36 -1.80 1.82
N HIS A 39 10.86 -2.26 2.95
CA HIS A 39 12.31 -2.36 3.18
C HIS A 39 13.01 -3.26 2.18
N ASP A 40 12.33 -4.24 1.59
CA ASP A 40 12.91 -5.14 0.59
C ASP A 40 13.23 -4.41 -0.73
N TYR A 41 12.68 -3.21 -0.91
CA TYR A 41 12.88 -2.38 -2.11
C TYR A 41 13.79 -1.17 -1.83
N ALA A 42 14.41 -1.11 -0.65
CA ALA A 42 15.32 -0.02 -0.31
C ALA A 42 16.60 -0.05 -1.13
N ASN A 43 17.17 1.13 -1.38
CA ASN A 43 18.34 1.29 -2.25
C ASN A 43 19.69 1.06 -1.56
N ASN A 44 19.71 0.99 -0.23
CA ASN A 44 20.97 0.92 0.53
C ASN A 44 21.02 -0.29 1.44
N ALA A 45 22.22 -0.56 2.00
CA ALA A 45 22.45 -1.69 2.89
C ALA A 45 21.70 -1.59 4.22
N TYR A 46 21.31 -0.41 4.60
CA TYR A 46 20.52 -0.16 5.82
C TYR A 46 19.03 -0.35 5.61
N ARG A 47 18.61 -0.65 4.39
CA ARG A 47 17.20 -0.86 4.02
C ARG A 47 16.34 0.35 4.39
N GLN A 48 16.88 1.55 4.18
CA GLN A 48 16.22 2.81 4.50
C GLN A 48 15.06 3.08 3.53
N VAL A 49 13.90 3.45 4.08
CA VAL A 49 12.68 3.76 3.31
C VAL A 49 12.13 5.15 3.61
N ASP A 50 12.74 5.89 4.53
CA ASP A 50 12.26 7.19 4.99
C ASP A 50 13.37 8.23 4.95
N ASP A 51 13.00 9.50 4.82
CA ASP A 51 13.92 10.63 4.79
C ASP A 51 13.23 11.85 5.38
N TYR A 52 13.99 12.94 5.54
CA TYR A 52 13.46 14.20 6.04
C TYR A 52 12.46 14.80 5.05
N GLN A 53 11.51 15.56 5.58
CA GLN A 53 10.54 16.27 4.75
C GLN A 53 11.26 17.33 3.90
N PHE A 54 10.82 17.45 2.64
CA PHE A 54 11.31 18.52 1.76
C PHE A 54 10.94 19.90 2.35
N GLY A 55 11.93 20.78 2.41
CA GLY A 55 11.73 22.12 2.99
C GLY A 55 11.82 22.16 4.51
N GLY A 56 12.13 21.04 5.16
CA GLY A 56 12.28 20.95 6.61
C GLY A 56 10.99 20.48 7.28
N GLY A 57 10.93 20.65 8.58
CA GLY A 57 9.84 20.16 9.41
C GLY A 57 10.26 18.99 10.28
N ALA A 58 9.43 18.67 11.29
CA ALA A 58 9.68 17.57 12.20
C ALA A 58 9.16 16.24 11.63
N GLY A 59 9.94 15.19 11.84
CA GLY A 59 9.56 13.84 11.46
C GLY A 59 10.03 13.44 10.06
N MET A 60 9.78 12.20 9.71
CA MET A 60 10.25 11.55 8.50
C MET A 60 9.08 11.23 7.58
N VAL A 61 9.35 11.18 6.28
CA VAL A 61 8.37 10.75 5.28
C VAL A 61 8.92 9.55 4.51
N LEU A 62 8.03 8.73 3.97
CA LEU A 62 8.44 7.60 3.13
C LEU A 62 9.01 8.11 1.81
N MET A 63 10.14 7.52 1.41
CA MET A 63 10.85 7.88 0.18
C MET A 63 10.13 7.34 -1.04
N ILE A 64 10.23 8.06 -2.16
CA ILE A 64 9.62 7.65 -3.42
C ILE A 64 10.32 6.44 -4.04
N GLU A 65 11.65 6.32 -3.91
CA GLU A 65 12.40 5.28 -4.62
C GLU A 65 11.98 3.85 -4.25
N PRO A 66 11.88 3.48 -2.96
CA PRO A 66 11.40 2.13 -2.63
C PRO A 66 9.95 1.90 -3.07
N ILE A 67 9.10 2.91 -2.95
CA ILE A 67 7.70 2.82 -3.35
C ILE A 67 7.59 2.64 -4.86
N ASP A 68 8.34 3.41 -5.63
CA ASP A 68 8.41 3.29 -7.09
C ASP A 68 8.84 1.88 -7.50
N LYS A 69 9.92 1.36 -6.90
CA LYS A 69 10.40 0.00 -7.20
C LYS A 69 9.34 -1.05 -6.92
N CYS A 70 8.67 -0.95 -5.78
CA CYS A 70 7.65 -1.92 -5.39
C CYS A 70 6.45 -1.88 -6.33
N ILE A 71 5.88 -0.69 -6.55
CA ILE A 71 4.71 -0.53 -7.41
C ILE A 71 5.03 -0.90 -8.85
N SER A 72 6.20 -0.48 -9.35
CA SER A 72 6.60 -0.79 -10.71
C SER A 72 6.79 -2.30 -10.92
N ALA A 73 7.35 -3.01 -9.95
CA ALA A 73 7.49 -4.46 -10.01
C ALA A 73 6.13 -5.16 -10.08
N LEU A 74 5.16 -4.70 -9.29
CA LEU A 74 3.81 -5.25 -9.31
C LEU A 74 3.10 -4.96 -10.64
N LYS A 75 3.21 -3.73 -11.14
CA LYS A 75 2.59 -3.34 -12.41
C LYS A 75 3.22 -4.00 -13.62
N ALA A 76 4.46 -4.46 -13.52
CA ALA A 76 5.10 -5.22 -14.59
C ALA A 76 4.49 -6.61 -14.77
N GLU A 77 3.86 -7.15 -13.72
CA GLU A 77 3.27 -8.49 -13.75
C GLU A 77 1.79 -8.49 -14.12
N ARG A 78 1.06 -7.41 -13.81
CA ARG A 78 -0.39 -7.30 -14.06
C ARG A 78 -0.84 -5.85 -14.06
N ASP A 79 -2.04 -5.62 -14.61
CA ASP A 79 -2.68 -4.31 -14.55
C ASP A 79 -3.42 -4.15 -13.22
N TYR A 80 -3.36 -2.96 -12.65
CA TYR A 80 -4.06 -2.63 -11.40
C TYR A 80 -5.15 -1.60 -11.65
N ASP A 81 -6.33 -1.87 -11.10
CA ASP A 81 -7.49 -0.97 -11.23
C ASP A 81 -7.35 0.26 -10.36
N GLU A 82 -6.78 0.08 -9.17
CA GLU A 82 -6.61 1.17 -8.20
C GLU A 82 -5.28 1.03 -7.44
N VAL A 83 -4.68 2.16 -7.12
CA VAL A 83 -3.57 2.28 -6.17
C VAL A 83 -4.03 3.22 -5.08
N ILE A 84 -4.32 2.67 -3.90
CA ILE A 84 -4.95 3.39 -2.79
C ILE A 84 -3.90 3.72 -1.73
N PHE A 85 -3.84 4.99 -1.34
CA PHE A 85 -3.03 5.42 -0.20
C PHE A 85 -3.92 5.66 1.01
N LEU A 86 -3.63 4.97 2.10
CA LEU A 86 -4.35 5.15 3.37
C LEU A 86 -3.74 6.33 4.13
N THR A 87 -4.51 7.38 4.29
CA THR A 87 -4.07 8.63 4.90
C THR A 87 -5.18 9.24 5.73
N PRO A 88 -4.87 9.92 6.86
CA PRO A 88 -5.90 10.55 7.70
C PRO A 88 -6.68 11.66 7.00
N ASP A 89 -6.10 12.31 5.99
CA ASP A 89 -6.76 13.38 5.23
C ASP A 89 -7.42 12.91 3.94
N GLY A 90 -7.51 11.59 3.74
CA GLY A 90 -8.21 11.02 2.59
C GLY A 90 -9.72 10.96 2.79
N ASP A 91 -10.40 10.49 1.76
CA ASP A 91 -11.85 10.28 1.82
C ASP A 91 -12.19 9.18 2.82
N THR A 92 -13.25 9.39 3.61
CA THR A 92 -13.72 8.36 4.53
C THR A 92 -14.28 7.18 3.74
N LEU A 93 -13.86 5.97 4.09
CA LEU A 93 -14.39 4.76 3.48
C LEU A 93 -15.87 4.60 3.84
N GLN A 94 -16.71 4.52 2.82
CA GLN A 94 -18.15 4.30 2.96
C GLN A 94 -18.56 3.06 2.18
N GLN A 95 -19.74 2.52 2.48
CA GLN A 95 -20.23 1.31 1.83
C GLN A 95 -20.28 1.42 0.32
N LYS A 96 -20.64 2.58 -0.20
CA LYS A 96 -20.67 2.82 -1.67
C LYS A 96 -19.28 2.61 -2.29
N MET A 97 -18.23 3.14 -1.66
CA MET A 97 -16.86 2.96 -2.14
C MET A 97 -16.43 1.50 -2.02
N ALA A 98 -16.75 0.84 -0.91
CA ALA A 98 -16.45 -0.58 -0.74
C ALA A 98 -17.13 -1.43 -1.82
N ASN A 99 -18.37 -1.12 -2.17
CA ASN A 99 -19.09 -1.82 -3.23
C ASN A 99 -18.42 -1.63 -4.59
N GLN A 100 -17.96 -0.41 -4.88
CA GLN A 100 -17.23 -0.13 -6.12
C GLN A 100 -15.91 -0.88 -6.19
N LEU A 101 -15.15 -0.87 -5.10
CA LEU A 101 -13.86 -1.55 -5.04
C LEU A 101 -14.01 -3.07 -5.13
N SER A 102 -15.13 -3.62 -4.66
CA SER A 102 -15.38 -5.06 -4.74
C SER A 102 -15.47 -5.59 -6.17
N LEU A 103 -15.67 -4.71 -7.14
CA LEU A 103 -15.73 -5.05 -8.56
C LEU A 103 -14.35 -5.02 -9.23
N ALA A 104 -13.33 -4.52 -8.55
CA ALA A 104 -11.97 -4.46 -9.08
C ALA A 104 -11.33 -5.85 -9.09
N GLU A 105 -10.44 -6.07 -10.04
CA GLU A 105 -9.68 -7.32 -10.15
C GLU A 105 -8.40 -7.27 -9.35
N ASN A 106 -7.66 -6.16 -9.43
CA ASN A 106 -6.36 -5.99 -8.80
C ASN A 106 -6.25 -4.61 -8.15
N ILE A 107 -5.90 -4.59 -6.87
CA ILE A 107 -5.77 -3.36 -6.08
C ILE A 107 -4.44 -3.37 -5.35
N ILE A 108 -3.74 -2.23 -5.34
CA ILE A 108 -2.60 -1.98 -4.47
C ILE A 108 -3.07 -1.07 -3.34
N ILE A 109 -2.74 -1.41 -2.10
CA ILE A 109 -2.96 -0.56 -0.93
C ILE A 109 -1.61 -0.21 -0.33
N LEU A 110 -1.28 1.08 -0.32
CA LEU A 110 -0.08 1.60 0.33
C LEU A 110 -0.44 2.11 1.72
N CYS A 111 0.12 1.47 2.72
CA CYS A 111 -0.09 1.86 4.12
C CYS A 111 0.94 2.93 4.48
N GLY A 112 0.47 4.10 4.90
CA GLY A 112 1.31 5.18 5.35
C GLY A 112 1.95 4.89 6.71
N HIS A 113 3.06 5.54 6.97
CA HIS A 113 3.76 5.50 8.24
C HIS A 113 4.50 6.83 8.42
N PHE A 114 5.02 7.10 9.62
CA PHE A 114 5.73 8.35 9.93
C PHE A 114 4.82 9.56 9.69
N LYS A 115 5.34 10.62 9.05
CA LYS A 115 4.59 11.83 8.73
C LYS A 115 3.87 11.77 7.39
N GLY A 116 3.94 10.64 6.70
CA GLY A 116 3.31 10.45 5.40
C GLY A 116 4.29 9.98 4.35
N VAL A 117 4.04 10.34 3.10
CA VAL A 117 4.86 9.94 1.96
C VAL A 117 5.34 11.17 1.18
N ASP A 118 6.41 10.99 0.41
CA ASP A 118 6.86 11.99 -0.56
C ASP A 118 5.70 12.35 -1.49
N GLN A 119 5.44 13.65 -1.69
CA GLN A 119 4.32 14.12 -2.50
C GLN A 119 4.35 13.58 -3.94
N ARG A 120 5.54 13.29 -4.47
CA ARG A 120 5.67 12.69 -5.80
C ARG A 120 5.00 11.32 -5.91
N VAL A 121 4.90 10.58 -4.79
CA VAL A 121 4.17 9.30 -4.74
C VAL A 121 2.69 9.54 -5.02
N ARG A 122 2.10 10.56 -4.35
CA ARG A 122 0.70 10.90 -4.56
C ARG A 122 0.44 11.34 -5.99
N ASP A 123 1.35 12.13 -6.56
CA ASP A 123 1.18 12.69 -7.90
C ASP A 123 1.29 11.64 -9.00
N HIS A 124 2.15 10.64 -8.83
CA HIS A 124 2.49 9.70 -9.90
C HIS A 124 1.85 8.31 -9.78
N PHE A 125 1.55 7.85 -8.57
CA PHE A 125 1.14 6.46 -8.36
C PHE A 125 -0.25 6.30 -7.79
N ILE A 126 -0.71 7.26 -6.99
CA ILE A 126 -1.95 7.10 -6.22
C ILE A 126 -3.15 7.48 -7.09
N THR A 127 -4.13 6.56 -7.16
CA THR A 127 -5.40 6.81 -7.86
C THR A 127 -6.52 7.16 -6.89
N LYS A 128 -6.37 6.82 -5.61
CA LYS A 128 -7.40 7.04 -4.59
C LYS A 128 -6.78 7.21 -3.21
N GLU A 129 -7.35 8.08 -2.39
CA GLU A 129 -6.89 8.29 -1.01
C GLU A 129 -8.00 8.14 0.01
#